data_32c5dbea7714fc82b4d1a70afab42a1c
#
_entry.id   32c5dbea7714fc82b4d1a70afab42a1c
#
_cell.length_a   1.000
_cell.length_b   1.000
_cell.length_c   1.000
_cell.angle_alpha   90.00
_cell.angle_beta   90.00
_cell.angle_gamma   90.00
#
_symmetry.space_group_name_H-M   'P 1'
#
loop_
_entity.id
_entity.type
_entity.pdbx_description
1 polymer ?
#
loop_
_entity_poly.entity_id
_entity_poly.type
_entity_poly.pdbx_seq_one_letter_code
_entity_poly.pdbx_strand_id
1 'polypeptide(L)'
;MLILAASTLVVLLGTGNPGPIPERSGPATAVVVDDVAYLVDFGPGVVRRAYAAFRDKKIEALEPVKLRVAFATHLHSDHTVGYPDLIFTPWTVGRRVPLEVYGPKGIKAMTEHLLAAYSVDIETRTNADGNQHDFPQGSHVNAHEIGPGVVYRDTKVTVTAFATKHAMESYGYRFDTPDRSIVISGDTNPTQATIDACRGCDVLIHEVQTPAWRAGAPERFQRFAEKYHTSTPQLADLAKQAKPRLLILYHYNGLTDQELFGDMASRYSGQFVIGRDLDVY
;
A
#
# COMPACT_ATOMS: atom_id res chain seq x y z
N MET A 1 -25.25 -23.33 12.67
CA MET A 1 -24.19 -22.88 11.76
C MET A 1 -23.59 -21.64 12.38
N LEU A 2 -22.45 -21.76 13.06
CA LEU A 2 -21.73 -20.57 13.55
C LEU A 2 -21.28 -19.78 12.31
N ILE A 3 -21.83 -18.60 12.10
CA ILE A 3 -21.25 -17.63 11.19
C ILE A 3 -19.99 -17.15 11.92
N LEU A 4 -18.81 -17.63 11.50
CA LEU A 4 -17.56 -17.00 11.90
C LEU A 4 -17.66 -15.55 11.45
N ALA A 5 -17.52 -14.61 12.38
CA ALA A 5 -17.46 -13.20 12.04
C ALA A 5 -16.26 -12.99 11.10
N ALA A 6 -16.45 -12.23 10.05
CA ALA A 6 -15.34 -11.87 9.15
C ALA A 6 -14.19 -11.28 9.98
N SER A 7 -12.96 -11.72 9.72
CA SER A 7 -11.77 -11.23 10.38
C SER A 7 -10.97 -10.41 9.40
N THR A 8 -10.94 -9.11 9.61
CA THR A 8 -10.12 -8.20 8.80
C THR A 8 -8.81 -7.90 9.52
N LEU A 9 -7.69 -8.10 8.82
CA LEU A 9 -6.36 -7.74 9.29
C LEU A 9 -5.77 -6.66 8.39
N VAL A 10 -4.97 -5.79 8.99
CA VAL A 10 -4.08 -4.88 8.28
C VAL A 10 -2.65 -5.36 8.48
N VAL A 11 -1.95 -5.62 7.41
CA VAL A 11 -0.55 -6.11 7.44
C VAL A 11 0.33 -5.10 6.72
N LEU A 12 1.28 -4.51 7.42
CA LEU A 12 2.27 -3.62 6.82
C LEU A 12 3.36 -4.47 6.17
N LEU A 13 3.33 -4.62 4.87
CA LEU A 13 4.35 -5.39 4.12
C LEU A 13 5.64 -4.58 3.93
N GLY A 14 5.51 -3.26 3.85
CA GLY A 14 6.64 -2.35 3.76
C GLY A 14 6.23 -0.96 4.23
N THR A 15 7.10 -0.36 5.03
CA THR A 15 6.86 0.93 5.72
C THR A 15 7.93 1.97 5.37
N GLY A 16 8.83 1.62 4.44
CA GLY A 16 9.91 2.48 3.98
C GLY A 16 9.45 3.63 3.09
N ASN A 17 10.41 4.36 2.60
CA ASN A 17 10.29 5.52 1.72
C ASN A 17 11.37 5.37 0.61
N PRO A 18 11.63 6.35 -0.26
CA PRO A 18 12.67 6.23 -1.29
C PRO A 18 14.09 5.94 -0.78
N GLY A 19 14.35 6.17 0.50
CA GLY A 19 15.64 5.84 1.12
C GLY A 19 15.82 4.32 1.24
N PRO A 20 16.95 3.75 0.79
CA PRO A 20 17.16 2.30 0.78
C PRO A 20 17.57 1.77 2.16
N ILE A 21 16.70 1.90 3.15
CA ILE A 21 16.91 1.44 4.53
C ILE A 21 16.63 -0.06 4.56
N PRO A 22 17.63 -0.93 4.90
CA PRO A 22 17.48 -2.38 4.80
C PRO A 22 16.36 -2.96 5.69
N GLU A 23 16.06 -2.31 6.81
CA GLU A 23 15.07 -2.75 7.79
C GLU A 23 13.62 -2.46 7.35
N ARG A 24 13.43 -1.67 6.29
CA ARG A 24 12.13 -1.23 5.79
C ARG A 24 12.03 -1.45 4.30
N SER A 25 11.15 -2.33 3.87
CA SER A 25 10.78 -2.49 2.47
C SER A 25 9.98 -1.27 1.98
N GLY A 26 9.93 -1.07 0.68
CA GLY A 26 9.14 0.02 0.10
C GLY A 26 7.65 -0.08 0.45
N PRO A 27 6.91 1.03 0.33
CA PRO A 27 5.51 1.11 0.78
C PRO A 27 4.66 -0.01 0.18
N ALA A 28 4.06 -0.81 1.04
CA ALA A 28 3.08 -1.83 0.67
C ALA A 28 2.26 -2.22 1.91
N THR A 29 0.96 -2.19 1.78
CA THR A 29 0.02 -2.59 2.84
C THR A 29 -0.94 -3.63 2.30
N ALA A 30 -1.22 -4.68 3.06
CA ALA A 30 -2.26 -5.63 2.75
C ALA A 30 -3.45 -5.45 3.71
N VAL A 31 -4.65 -5.27 3.14
CA VAL A 31 -5.91 -5.47 3.84
C VAL A 31 -6.34 -6.90 3.55
N VAL A 32 -6.40 -7.72 4.59
CA VAL A 32 -6.77 -9.14 4.49
C VAL A 32 -8.16 -9.32 5.07
N VAL A 33 -9.09 -9.85 4.29
CA VAL A 33 -10.44 -10.19 4.75
C VAL A 33 -10.66 -11.67 4.53
N ASP A 34 -10.71 -12.42 5.62
CA ASP A 34 -10.72 -13.88 5.64
C ASP A 34 -9.53 -14.48 4.85
N ASP A 35 -9.80 -15.02 3.66
CA ASP A 35 -8.84 -15.70 2.78
C ASP A 35 -8.37 -14.85 1.59
N VAL A 36 -8.74 -13.56 1.51
CA VAL A 36 -8.40 -12.67 0.40
C VAL A 36 -7.54 -11.50 0.87
N ALA A 37 -6.46 -11.24 0.15
CA ALA A 37 -5.59 -10.08 0.36
C ALA A 37 -5.78 -9.04 -0.74
N TYR A 38 -5.94 -7.79 -0.33
CA TYR A 38 -6.00 -6.59 -1.16
C TYR A 38 -4.77 -5.75 -0.86
N LEU A 39 -3.89 -5.59 -1.85
CA LEU A 39 -2.64 -4.86 -1.67
C LEU A 39 -2.83 -3.38 -2.00
N VAL A 40 -2.25 -2.50 -1.21
CA VAL A 40 -2.12 -1.07 -1.52
C VAL A 40 -0.64 -0.75 -1.61
N ASP A 41 -0.24 -0.29 -2.78
CA ASP A 41 1.13 -0.13 -3.24
C ASP A 41 1.94 -1.44 -3.31
N PHE A 42 2.95 -1.41 -4.11
CA PHE A 42 3.83 -2.53 -4.38
C PHE A 42 5.29 -2.04 -4.53
N GLY A 43 5.76 -1.40 -3.47
CA GLY A 43 7.16 -1.00 -3.35
C GLY A 43 8.13 -2.20 -3.36
N PRO A 44 9.43 -1.92 -3.42
CA PRO A 44 10.45 -2.98 -3.46
C PRO A 44 10.32 -3.92 -2.26
N GLY A 45 10.29 -5.23 -2.54
CA GLY A 45 10.18 -6.28 -1.53
C GLY A 45 8.78 -6.80 -1.23
N VAL A 46 7.72 -6.25 -1.84
CA VAL A 46 6.32 -6.58 -1.55
C VAL A 46 6.02 -8.09 -1.52
N VAL A 47 6.48 -8.85 -2.53
CA VAL A 47 6.21 -10.31 -2.60
C VAL A 47 6.97 -11.08 -1.52
N ARG A 48 8.22 -10.72 -1.25
CA ARG A 48 9.02 -11.35 -0.18
C ARG A 48 8.42 -11.09 1.20
N ARG A 49 7.90 -9.89 1.43
CA ARG A 49 7.23 -9.53 2.68
C ARG A 49 5.87 -10.21 2.82
N ALA A 50 5.10 -10.32 1.74
CA ALA A 50 3.87 -11.12 1.73
C ALA A 50 4.18 -12.58 2.09
N TYR A 51 5.20 -13.18 1.46
CA TYR A 51 5.64 -14.53 1.77
C TYR A 51 6.11 -14.69 3.22
N ALA A 52 6.83 -13.70 3.77
CA ALA A 52 7.23 -13.71 5.18
C ALA A 52 6.02 -13.68 6.11
N ALA A 53 5.02 -12.84 5.82
CA ALA A 53 3.77 -12.81 6.59
C ALA A 53 2.99 -14.13 6.49
N PHE A 54 2.91 -14.73 5.31
CA PHE A 54 2.33 -16.08 5.12
C PHE A 54 3.07 -17.12 5.97
N ARG A 55 4.39 -17.19 5.84
CA ARG A 55 5.22 -18.24 6.48
C ARG A 55 5.28 -18.06 8.01
N ASP A 56 5.56 -16.84 8.47
CA ASP A 56 5.94 -16.57 9.86
C ASP A 56 4.75 -16.13 10.72
N LYS A 57 3.77 -15.43 10.13
CA LYS A 57 2.55 -14.99 10.82
C LYS A 57 1.34 -15.89 10.53
N LYS A 58 1.48 -16.91 9.64
CA LYS A 58 0.42 -17.84 9.26
C LYS A 58 -0.80 -17.16 8.63
N ILE A 59 -0.55 -16.09 7.86
CA ILE A 59 -1.61 -15.36 7.15
C ILE A 59 -1.75 -15.97 5.76
N GLU A 60 -2.63 -16.98 5.64
CA GLU A 60 -2.81 -17.81 4.45
C GLU A 60 -3.18 -17.01 3.17
N ALA A 61 -3.87 -15.87 3.33
CA ALA A 61 -4.22 -14.99 2.22
C ALA A 61 -2.99 -14.35 1.54
N LEU A 62 -1.84 -14.29 2.24
CA LEU A 62 -0.60 -13.70 1.74
C LEU A 62 0.36 -14.71 1.10
N GLU A 63 -0.09 -15.95 0.90
CA GLU A 63 0.62 -16.89 0.03
C GLU A 63 0.76 -16.28 -1.38
N PRO A 64 1.96 -16.24 -1.99
CA PRO A 64 2.19 -15.52 -3.24
C PRO A 64 1.21 -15.87 -4.35
N VAL A 65 0.82 -17.14 -4.50
CA VAL A 65 -0.14 -17.58 -5.53
C VAL A 65 -1.55 -16.99 -5.35
N LYS A 66 -1.86 -16.44 -4.17
CA LYS A 66 -3.15 -15.82 -3.83
C LYS A 66 -3.17 -14.31 -4.03
N LEU A 67 -2.04 -13.68 -4.31
CA LEU A 67 -1.97 -12.24 -4.55
C LEU A 67 -2.59 -11.90 -5.92
N ARG A 68 -3.80 -11.33 -5.92
CA ARG A 68 -4.61 -11.16 -7.12
C ARG A 68 -5.14 -9.76 -7.35
N VAL A 69 -5.20 -8.91 -6.31
CA VAL A 69 -5.77 -7.56 -6.38
C VAL A 69 -4.82 -6.58 -5.74
N ALA A 70 -4.47 -5.52 -6.47
CA ALA A 70 -3.59 -4.48 -6.00
C ALA A 70 -4.09 -3.08 -6.42
N PHE A 71 -3.79 -2.08 -5.61
CA PHE A 71 -4.15 -0.68 -5.81
C PHE A 71 -2.88 0.15 -5.69
N ALA A 72 -2.60 0.99 -6.69
CA ALA A 72 -1.50 1.94 -6.64
C ALA A 72 -2.02 3.30 -6.17
N THR A 73 -1.42 3.87 -5.13
CA THR A 73 -1.77 5.23 -4.69
C THR A 73 -1.30 6.28 -5.69
N HIS A 74 -0.09 6.12 -6.21
CA HIS A 74 0.52 6.95 -7.24
C HIS A 74 1.70 6.22 -7.89
N LEU A 75 2.34 6.81 -8.90
CA LEU A 75 3.34 6.12 -9.71
C LEU A 75 4.80 6.49 -9.41
N HIS A 76 5.12 6.95 -8.20
CA HIS A 76 6.52 7.06 -7.79
C HIS A 76 7.17 5.67 -7.69
N SER A 77 8.47 5.62 -7.95
CA SER A 77 9.21 4.38 -8.06
C SER A 77 9.24 3.56 -6.76
N ASP A 78 9.31 4.20 -5.61
CA ASP A 78 9.30 3.53 -4.31
C ASP A 78 7.96 2.84 -4.00
N HIS A 79 6.85 3.27 -4.61
CA HIS A 79 5.54 2.62 -4.54
C HIS A 79 5.32 1.57 -5.63
N THR A 80 6.13 1.57 -6.71
CA THR A 80 5.85 0.76 -7.91
C THR A 80 6.98 -0.15 -8.37
N VAL A 81 8.20 0.00 -7.89
CA VAL A 81 9.36 -0.80 -8.38
C VAL A 81 9.22 -2.31 -8.09
N GLY A 82 8.40 -2.71 -7.12
CA GLY A 82 8.03 -4.10 -6.89
C GLY A 82 6.93 -4.64 -7.81
N TYR A 83 6.39 -3.82 -8.73
CA TYR A 83 5.31 -4.24 -9.61
C TYR A 83 5.70 -5.43 -10.52
N PRO A 84 6.84 -5.44 -11.20
CA PRO A 84 7.25 -6.63 -11.94
C PRO A 84 7.43 -7.87 -11.04
N ASP A 85 7.95 -7.71 -9.82
CA ASP A 85 8.01 -8.81 -8.85
C ASP A 85 6.61 -9.35 -8.51
N LEU A 86 5.62 -8.48 -8.30
CA LEU A 86 4.22 -8.85 -8.05
C LEU A 86 3.54 -9.51 -9.27
N ILE A 87 3.92 -9.14 -10.47
CA ILE A 87 3.42 -9.79 -11.69
C ILE A 87 4.02 -11.19 -11.83
N PHE A 88 5.34 -11.31 -11.79
CA PHE A 88 6.03 -12.50 -12.28
C PHE A 88 6.33 -13.51 -11.18
N THR A 89 6.76 -13.12 -9.97
CA THR A 89 7.09 -14.08 -8.92
C THR A 89 5.90 -14.94 -8.50
N PRO A 90 4.68 -14.41 -8.23
CA PRO A 90 3.52 -15.24 -7.95
C PRO A 90 3.12 -16.17 -9.11
N TRP A 91 3.26 -15.72 -10.36
CA TRP A 91 3.04 -16.55 -11.53
C TRP A 91 4.03 -17.72 -11.58
N THR A 92 5.32 -17.46 -11.42
CA THR A 92 6.35 -18.51 -11.49
C THR A 92 6.22 -19.57 -10.38
N VAL A 93 5.58 -19.24 -9.27
CA VAL A 93 5.29 -20.21 -8.21
C VAL A 93 3.85 -20.77 -8.24
N GLY A 94 3.07 -20.46 -9.30
CA GLY A 94 1.83 -21.16 -9.60
C GLY A 94 0.54 -20.33 -9.55
N ARG A 95 0.57 -19.00 -9.54
CA ARG A 95 -0.65 -18.19 -9.72
C ARG A 95 -1.24 -18.46 -11.10
N ARG A 96 -2.55 -18.84 -11.14
CA ARG A 96 -3.25 -19.30 -12.33
C ARG A 96 -4.18 -18.27 -12.95
N VAL A 97 -4.34 -17.11 -12.34
CA VAL A 97 -5.27 -16.07 -12.76
C VAL A 97 -4.52 -14.75 -12.95
N PRO A 98 -5.04 -13.85 -13.79
CA PRO A 98 -4.49 -12.51 -13.93
C PRO A 98 -4.41 -11.75 -12.61
N LEU A 99 -3.49 -10.80 -12.54
CA LEU A 99 -3.44 -9.79 -11.50
C LEU A 99 -4.38 -8.63 -11.87
N GLU A 100 -5.29 -8.26 -11.00
CA GLU A 100 -6.13 -7.07 -11.11
C GLU A 100 -5.41 -5.88 -10.47
N VAL A 101 -5.14 -4.82 -11.20
CA VAL A 101 -4.45 -3.63 -10.69
C VAL A 101 -5.24 -2.38 -10.99
N TYR A 102 -5.48 -1.59 -9.95
CA TYR A 102 -6.21 -0.32 -9.99
C TYR A 102 -5.25 0.82 -9.62
N GLY A 103 -5.22 1.90 -10.39
CA GLY A 103 -4.30 3.00 -10.10
C GLY A 103 -4.58 4.25 -10.94
N PRO A 104 -3.80 5.32 -10.74
CA PRO A 104 -3.94 6.55 -11.46
C PRO A 104 -3.63 6.38 -12.94
N LYS A 105 -3.92 7.40 -13.73
CA LYS A 105 -3.56 7.47 -15.13
C LYS A 105 -2.08 7.18 -15.34
N GLY A 106 -1.77 6.29 -16.30
CA GLY A 106 -0.42 5.80 -16.59
C GLY A 106 -0.16 4.37 -16.10
N ILE A 107 -1.00 3.81 -15.19
CA ILE A 107 -0.81 2.42 -14.72
C ILE A 107 -0.96 1.40 -15.87
N LYS A 108 -1.84 1.64 -16.85
CA LYS A 108 -1.97 0.79 -18.04
C LYS A 108 -0.71 0.78 -18.87
N ALA A 109 -0.20 1.97 -19.22
CA ALA A 109 1.03 2.10 -19.99
C ALA A 109 2.24 1.50 -19.25
N MET A 110 2.34 1.70 -17.92
CA MET A 110 3.37 1.06 -17.10
C MET A 110 3.28 -0.46 -17.20
N THR A 111 2.08 -1.02 -17.10
CA THR A 111 1.85 -2.47 -17.22
C THR A 111 2.28 -3.00 -18.57
N GLU A 112 1.85 -2.35 -19.67
CA GLU A 112 2.20 -2.74 -21.03
C GLU A 112 3.72 -2.74 -21.26
N HIS A 113 4.41 -1.70 -20.80
CA HIS A 113 5.87 -1.60 -20.93
C HIS A 113 6.60 -2.64 -20.06
N LEU A 114 6.11 -2.95 -18.86
CA LEU A 114 6.68 -4.01 -18.04
C LEU A 114 6.50 -5.38 -18.68
N LEU A 115 5.31 -5.70 -19.18
CA LEU A 115 5.08 -6.98 -19.90
C LEU A 115 5.98 -7.09 -21.13
N ALA A 116 6.14 -6.01 -21.88
CA ALA A 116 7.04 -5.97 -23.03
C ALA A 116 8.52 -6.15 -22.61
N ALA A 117 8.95 -5.53 -21.53
CA ALA A 117 10.32 -5.67 -21.02
C ALA A 117 10.66 -7.11 -20.60
N TYR A 118 9.66 -7.87 -20.12
CA TYR A 118 9.81 -9.27 -19.69
C TYR A 118 9.35 -10.29 -20.77
N SER A 119 9.14 -9.86 -22.02
CA SER A 119 8.64 -10.74 -23.08
C SER A 119 9.48 -12.01 -23.27
N VAL A 120 10.80 -11.91 -23.18
CA VAL A 120 11.71 -13.07 -23.31
C VAL A 120 11.46 -14.09 -22.18
N ASP A 121 11.31 -13.64 -20.93
CA ASP A 121 11.02 -14.54 -19.80
C ASP A 121 9.65 -15.18 -19.94
N ILE A 122 8.63 -14.38 -20.31
CA ILE A 122 7.27 -14.88 -20.55
C ILE A 122 7.27 -15.94 -21.66
N GLU A 123 7.89 -15.64 -22.80
CA GLU A 123 7.95 -16.55 -23.94
C GLU A 123 8.68 -17.84 -23.58
N THR A 124 9.83 -17.75 -22.92
CA THR A 124 10.62 -18.92 -22.52
C THR A 124 9.87 -19.84 -21.57
N ARG A 125 9.04 -19.27 -20.67
CA ARG A 125 8.25 -20.05 -19.71
C ARG A 125 6.95 -20.61 -20.27
N THR A 126 6.41 -20.01 -21.32
CA THR A 126 5.12 -20.40 -21.91
C THR A 126 5.24 -21.24 -23.17
N ASN A 127 6.34 -21.09 -23.91
CA ASN A 127 6.57 -21.79 -25.17
C ASN A 127 7.56 -22.96 -25.03
N ALA A 128 7.32 -24.02 -25.81
CA ALA A 128 8.24 -25.09 -26.12
C ALA A 128 8.52 -26.16 -25.04
N ASP A 129 9.53 -26.97 -25.33
CA ASP A 129 9.97 -28.19 -24.63
C ASP A 129 10.29 -28.02 -23.14
N GLY A 130 10.31 -26.77 -22.67
CA GLY A 130 10.50 -26.40 -21.28
C GLY A 130 9.30 -25.75 -20.65
N ASN A 131 8.09 -25.97 -21.18
CA ASN A 131 6.86 -25.38 -20.61
C ASN A 131 6.76 -25.66 -19.10
N GLN A 132 7.14 -24.65 -18.31
CA GLN A 132 7.11 -24.70 -16.85
C GLN A 132 5.72 -24.36 -16.30
N HIS A 133 4.83 -23.83 -17.13
CA HIS A 133 3.53 -23.33 -16.68
C HIS A 133 2.38 -23.73 -17.59
N ASP A 134 1.51 -24.57 -17.06
CA ASP A 134 0.22 -24.90 -17.68
C ASP A 134 -0.76 -23.72 -17.69
N PHE A 135 -0.38 -22.58 -17.10
CA PHE A 135 -1.27 -21.43 -16.85
C PHE A 135 -0.63 -20.09 -17.27
N PRO A 136 -0.50 -19.81 -18.58
CA PRO A 136 0.06 -18.55 -19.08
C PRO A 136 -0.71 -17.32 -18.58
N GLN A 137 -2.02 -17.46 -18.28
CA GLN A 137 -2.85 -16.38 -17.75
C GLN A 137 -2.32 -15.78 -16.45
N GLY A 138 -1.53 -16.54 -15.67
CA GLY A 138 -0.94 -16.06 -14.44
C GLY A 138 0.06 -14.92 -14.60
N SER A 139 0.64 -14.74 -15.81
CA SER A 139 1.47 -13.58 -16.16
C SER A 139 0.68 -12.37 -16.64
N HIS A 140 -0.62 -12.53 -16.92
CA HIS A 140 -1.45 -11.44 -17.40
C HIS A 140 -1.81 -10.46 -16.27
N VAL A 141 -2.05 -9.22 -16.68
CA VAL A 141 -2.50 -8.15 -15.78
C VAL A 141 -3.67 -7.42 -16.40
N ASN A 142 -4.72 -7.25 -15.64
CA ASN A 142 -5.84 -6.38 -15.96
C ASN A 142 -5.63 -5.05 -15.23
N ALA A 143 -5.06 -4.07 -15.90
CA ALA A 143 -4.80 -2.76 -15.34
C ALA A 143 -5.98 -1.80 -15.58
N HIS A 144 -6.43 -1.14 -14.52
CA HIS A 144 -7.56 -0.22 -14.51
C HIS A 144 -7.12 1.17 -14.09
N GLU A 145 -7.25 2.15 -14.97
CA GLU A 145 -7.11 3.56 -14.60
C GLU A 145 -8.40 4.02 -13.93
N ILE A 146 -8.27 4.63 -12.74
CA ILE A 146 -9.38 4.98 -11.86
C ILE A 146 -9.51 6.49 -11.69
N GLY A 147 -10.63 6.90 -11.09
CA GLY A 147 -10.86 8.23 -10.53
C GLY A 147 -11.45 8.12 -9.12
N PRO A 148 -11.74 9.24 -8.45
CA PRO A 148 -12.38 9.22 -7.13
C PRO A 148 -13.76 8.54 -7.19
N GLY A 149 -14.09 7.78 -6.15
CA GLY A 149 -15.35 7.02 -6.03
C GLY A 149 -15.09 5.54 -5.75
N VAL A 150 -16.14 4.71 -5.83
CA VAL A 150 -16.00 3.27 -5.66
C VAL A 150 -15.27 2.69 -6.89
N VAL A 151 -14.08 2.12 -6.65
CA VAL A 151 -13.21 1.60 -7.71
C VAL A 151 -13.16 0.07 -7.76
N TYR A 152 -13.53 -0.58 -6.65
CA TYR A 152 -13.60 -2.03 -6.57
C TYR A 152 -14.68 -2.46 -5.58
N ARG A 153 -15.35 -3.57 -5.88
CA ARG A 153 -16.29 -4.20 -4.96
C ARG A 153 -16.37 -5.70 -5.25
N ASP A 154 -16.34 -6.47 -4.18
CA ASP A 154 -16.70 -7.89 -4.19
C ASP A 154 -17.58 -8.24 -2.99
N THR A 155 -17.68 -9.52 -2.64
CA THR A 155 -18.49 -9.99 -1.52
C THR A 155 -17.89 -9.66 -0.14
N LYS A 156 -16.62 -9.26 -0.08
CA LYS A 156 -15.85 -9.05 1.17
C LYS A 156 -15.55 -7.59 1.43
N VAL A 157 -15.41 -6.77 0.37
CA VAL A 157 -14.95 -5.39 0.52
C VAL A 157 -15.57 -4.45 -0.50
N THR A 158 -15.75 -3.20 -0.09
CA THR A 158 -15.92 -2.07 -1.00
C THR A 158 -14.71 -1.16 -0.86
N VAL A 159 -14.03 -0.84 -1.98
CA VAL A 159 -12.89 0.06 -2.01
C VAL A 159 -13.27 1.36 -2.69
N THR A 160 -13.10 2.45 -1.97
CA THR A 160 -13.35 3.82 -2.46
C THR A 160 -12.03 4.57 -2.56
N ALA A 161 -11.72 5.08 -3.75
CA ALA A 161 -10.58 5.98 -3.95
C ALA A 161 -11.01 7.42 -3.69
N PHE A 162 -10.13 8.20 -3.07
CA PHE A 162 -10.30 9.64 -2.90
C PHE A 162 -9.03 10.37 -3.32
N ALA A 163 -9.20 11.56 -3.91
CA ALA A 163 -8.05 12.33 -4.38
C ALA A 163 -7.20 12.83 -3.22
N THR A 164 -5.89 12.71 -3.34
CA THR A 164 -4.90 13.23 -2.41
C THR A 164 -4.09 14.37 -3.06
N LYS A 165 -3.21 15.03 -2.32
CA LYS A 165 -2.43 16.15 -2.81
C LYS A 165 -0.94 15.80 -2.84
N HIS A 166 -0.48 15.36 -4.00
CA HIS A 166 0.90 14.98 -4.23
C HIS A 166 1.47 15.57 -5.54
N ALA A 167 2.71 15.23 -5.89
CA ALA A 167 3.40 15.79 -7.07
C ALA A 167 2.81 15.33 -8.43
N MET A 168 2.00 14.28 -8.41
CA MET A 168 1.30 13.72 -9.56
C MET A 168 -0.11 13.30 -9.16
N GLU A 169 -0.88 12.80 -10.10
CA GLU A 169 -2.20 12.20 -9.80
C GLU A 169 -2.04 11.11 -8.75
N SER A 170 -2.77 11.25 -7.66
CA SER A 170 -2.63 10.39 -6.49
C SER A 170 -3.94 10.18 -5.76
N TYR A 171 -4.09 9.01 -5.16
CA TYR A 171 -5.27 8.57 -4.45
C TYR A 171 -4.92 7.98 -3.09
N GLY A 172 -5.77 8.25 -2.10
CA GLY A 172 -5.89 7.40 -0.93
C GLY A 172 -7.03 6.41 -1.13
N TYR A 173 -7.06 5.36 -0.34
CA TYR A 173 -8.08 4.33 -0.41
C TYR A 173 -8.77 4.13 0.93
N ARG A 174 -10.11 4.02 0.89
CA ARG A 174 -10.93 3.55 2.00
C ARG A 174 -11.45 2.16 1.68
N PHE A 175 -11.20 1.23 2.58
CA PHE A 175 -11.72 -0.13 2.58
C PHE A 175 -12.83 -0.23 3.61
N ASP A 176 -14.04 -0.54 3.16
CA ASP A 176 -15.16 -0.92 4.03
C ASP A 176 -15.32 -2.42 3.96
N THR A 177 -15.02 -3.11 5.06
CA THR A 177 -15.15 -4.55 5.25
C THR A 177 -16.31 -4.86 6.19
N PRO A 178 -16.72 -6.13 6.39
CA PRO A 178 -17.84 -6.43 7.29
C PRO A 178 -17.65 -6.00 8.74
N ASP A 179 -16.41 -5.88 9.22
CA ASP A 179 -16.07 -5.63 10.62
C ASP A 179 -15.21 -4.37 10.84
N ARG A 180 -14.64 -3.77 9.78
CA ARG A 180 -13.73 -2.62 9.89
C ARG A 180 -13.85 -1.64 8.73
N SER A 181 -13.43 -0.40 9.02
CA SER A 181 -13.15 0.63 8.03
C SER A 181 -11.67 1.03 8.11
N ILE A 182 -10.93 0.89 7.01
CA ILE A 182 -9.50 1.16 6.93
C ILE A 182 -9.27 2.26 5.89
N VAL A 183 -8.49 3.28 6.24
CA VAL A 183 -8.09 4.35 5.32
C VAL A 183 -6.58 4.37 5.19
N ILE A 184 -6.10 4.40 3.95
CA ILE A 184 -4.67 4.45 3.61
C ILE A 184 -4.46 5.71 2.77
N SER A 185 -3.61 6.63 3.24
CA SER A 185 -3.43 7.93 2.61
C SER A 185 -2.64 7.88 1.31
N GLY A 186 -1.67 6.96 1.18
CA GLY A 186 -0.56 7.16 0.24
C GLY A 186 0.24 8.40 0.63
N ASP A 187 1.04 8.91 -0.29
CA ASP A 187 1.78 10.16 -0.09
C ASP A 187 0.87 11.35 -0.34
N THR A 188 0.84 12.29 0.59
CA THR A 188 -0.07 13.43 0.51
C THR A 188 0.29 14.57 1.47
N ASN A 189 0.04 15.80 1.03
CA ASN A 189 -0.20 16.90 1.96
C ASN A 189 -1.60 16.71 2.59
N PRO A 190 -1.91 17.24 3.79
CA PRO A 190 -3.23 17.07 4.41
C PRO A 190 -4.36 17.57 3.51
N THR A 191 -5.42 16.78 3.40
CA THR A 191 -6.61 17.13 2.61
C THR A 191 -7.91 16.91 3.39
N GLN A 192 -8.94 17.68 3.06
CA GLN A 192 -10.28 17.44 3.58
C GLN A 192 -10.81 16.07 3.16
N ALA A 193 -10.44 15.61 1.95
CA ALA A 193 -10.84 14.30 1.46
C ALA A 193 -10.33 13.15 2.34
N THR A 194 -9.12 13.25 2.90
CA THR A 194 -8.60 12.26 3.87
C THR A 194 -9.40 12.28 5.17
N ILE A 195 -9.73 13.46 5.69
CA ILE A 195 -10.56 13.62 6.89
C ILE A 195 -11.94 13.00 6.66
N ASP A 196 -12.57 13.32 5.53
CA ASP A 196 -13.90 12.82 5.18
C ASP A 196 -13.92 11.31 4.92
N ALA A 197 -12.88 10.78 4.28
CA ALA A 197 -12.74 9.35 4.05
C ALA A 197 -12.59 8.56 5.35
N CYS A 198 -11.87 9.09 6.36
CA CYS A 198 -11.75 8.44 7.66
C CYS A 198 -13.00 8.63 8.52
N ARG A 199 -13.32 9.87 8.89
CA ARG A 199 -14.53 10.25 9.67
C ARG A 199 -14.91 9.22 10.76
N GLY A 200 -13.96 8.91 11.66
CA GLY A 200 -14.11 7.91 12.71
C GLY A 200 -13.79 6.48 12.25
N CYS A 201 -12.97 6.30 11.21
CA CYS A 201 -12.54 4.98 10.75
C CYS A 201 -11.81 4.19 11.84
N ASP A 202 -11.81 2.87 11.71
CA ASP A 202 -11.14 2.00 12.68
C ASP A 202 -9.63 2.11 12.57
N VAL A 203 -9.09 2.24 11.36
CA VAL A 203 -7.64 2.39 11.12
C VAL A 203 -7.40 3.48 10.09
N LEU A 204 -6.53 4.44 10.41
CA LEU A 204 -5.95 5.39 9.47
C LEU A 204 -4.45 5.11 9.37
N ILE A 205 -3.97 4.75 8.19
CA ILE A 205 -2.54 4.60 7.86
C ILE A 205 -2.13 5.85 7.10
N HIS A 206 -1.15 6.59 7.63
CA HIS A 206 -0.79 7.87 7.05
C HIS A 206 0.72 8.10 7.04
N GLU A 207 1.23 8.66 5.93
CA GLU A 207 2.61 9.10 5.83
C GLU A 207 2.90 10.24 6.81
N VAL A 208 4.15 10.41 7.20
CA VAL A 208 4.52 11.53 8.08
C VAL A 208 5.99 11.90 7.99
N GLN A 209 6.28 13.18 8.16
CA GLN A 209 7.63 13.71 8.27
C GLN A 209 7.73 14.63 9.48
N THR A 210 8.84 14.55 10.21
CA THR A 210 9.05 15.48 11.33
C THR A 210 9.55 16.83 10.82
N PRO A 211 9.19 17.95 11.48
CA PRO A 211 9.76 19.27 11.17
C PRO A 211 11.29 19.32 11.26
N ALA A 212 11.88 18.59 12.21
CA ALA A 212 13.32 18.52 12.40
C ALA A 212 14.01 17.88 11.18
N TRP A 213 13.48 16.78 10.64
CA TRP A 213 14.01 16.18 9.42
C TRP A 213 13.89 17.16 8.23
N ARG A 214 12.73 17.82 8.08
CA ARG A 214 12.53 18.81 7.01
C ARG A 214 13.57 19.92 7.08
N ALA A 215 13.82 20.49 8.26
CA ALA A 215 14.78 21.56 8.46
C ALA A 215 16.23 21.14 8.14
N GLY A 216 16.58 19.87 8.34
CA GLY A 216 17.90 19.33 8.00
C GLY A 216 18.07 18.91 6.54
N ALA A 217 17.00 18.81 5.78
CA ALA A 217 17.04 18.39 4.37
C ALA A 217 17.53 19.54 3.46
N PRO A 218 18.10 19.24 2.27
CA PRO A 218 18.39 20.26 1.26
C PRO A 218 17.15 21.08 0.90
N GLU A 219 17.30 22.37 0.64
CA GLU A 219 16.20 23.34 0.44
C GLU A 219 15.17 22.87 -0.60
N ARG A 220 15.63 22.25 -1.70
CA ARG A 220 14.70 21.68 -2.71
C ARG A 220 13.77 20.62 -2.13
N PHE A 221 14.27 19.79 -1.21
CA PHE A 221 13.47 18.77 -0.53
C PHE A 221 12.58 19.37 0.54
N GLN A 222 13.01 20.42 1.22
CA GLN A 222 12.14 21.13 2.16
C GLN A 222 10.90 21.67 1.43
N ARG A 223 11.09 22.38 0.30
CA ARG A 223 9.98 22.89 -0.52
C ARG A 223 9.08 21.78 -1.07
N PHE A 224 9.66 20.68 -1.52
CA PHE A 224 8.90 19.51 -1.98
C PHE A 224 8.07 18.91 -0.85
N ALA A 225 8.69 18.66 0.29
CA ALA A 225 8.05 18.12 1.48
C ALA A 225 6.91 19.01 2.01
N GLU A 226 7.13 20.32 2.04
CA GLU A 226 6.11 21.29 2.46
C GLU A 226 4.88 21.26 1.54
N LYS A 227 5.08 21.09 0.25
CA LYS A 227 4.01 21.13 -0.75
C LYS A 227 3.24 19.82 -0.87
N TYR A 228 3.90 18.69 -0.65
CA TYR A 228 3.40 17.38 -1.06
C TYR A 228 3.35 16.32 0.05
N HIS A 229 3.89 16.59 1.22
CA HIS A 229 3.91 15.64 2.33
C HIS A 229 3.36 16.25 3.63
N THR A 230 3.00 15.39 4.56
CA THR A 230 2.38 15.75 5.82
C THR A 230 3.42 15.81 6.95
N SER A 231 3.47 16.92 7.67
CA SER A 231 4.28 17.03 8.90
C SER A 231 3.52 16.49 10.12
N THR A 232 4.25 16.14 11.19
CA THR A 232 3.64 15.69 12.47
C THR A 232 2.64 16.68 13.04
N PRO A 233 2.84 18.02 13.05
CA PRO A 233 1.81 18.97 13.46
C PRO A 233 0.55 18.88 12.58
N GLN A 234 0.73 18.85 11.28
CA GLN A 234 -0.38 18.74 10.34
C GLN A 234 -1.14 17.42 10.48
N LEU A 235 -0.42 16.31 10.67
CA LEU A 235 -1.05 15.01 10.88
C LEU A 235 -1.83 14.96 12.20
N ALA A 236 -1.29 15.55 13.26
CA ALA A 236 -1.99 15.65 14.54
C ALA A 236 -3.32 16.41 14.41
N ASP A 237 -3.32 17.52 13.67
CA ASP A 237 -4.52 18.32 13.44
C ASP A 237 -5.54 17.60 12.53
N LEU A 238 -5.06 16.88 11.50
CA LEU A 238 -5.87 16.01 10.66
C LEU A 238 -6.51 14.90 11.50
N ALA A 239 -5.73 14.21 12.32
CA ALA A 239 -6.20 13.09 13.13
C ALA A 239 -7.23 13.52 14.21
N LYS A 240 -7.07 14.71 14.80
CA LYS A 240 -8.08 15.28 15.71
C LYS A 240 -9.43 15.49 15.03
N GLN A 241 -9.43 15.85 13.75
CA GLN A 241 -10.65 16.06 12.96
C GLN A 241 -11.22 14.73 12.44
N ALA A 242 -10.37 13.86 11.89
CA ALA A 242 -10.74 12.57 11.32
C ALA A 242 -11.16 11.55 12.38
N LYS A 243 -10.61 11.65 13.60
CA LYS A 243 -10.91 10.80 14.78
C LYS A 243 -10.79 9.31 14.51
N PRO A 244 -9.67 8.81 13.94
CA PRO A 244 -9.46 7.37 13.79
C PRO A 244 -9.42 6.69 15.16
N ARG A 245 -9.85 5.43 15.24
CA ARG A 245 -9.67 4.63 16.47
C ARG A 245 -8.20 4.26 16.66
N LEU A 246 -7.47 3.99 15.56
CA LEU A 246 -6.03 3.78 15.54
C LEU A 246 -5.42 4.56 14.37
N LEU A 247 -4.40 5.37 14.65
CA LEU A 247 -3.55 6.01 13.65
C LEU A 247 -2.24 5.23 13.54
N ILE A 248 -1.86 4.79 12.33
CA ILE A 248 -0.59 4.12 12.04
C ILE A 248 0.28 5.07 11.23
N LEU A 249 1.45 5.39 11.76
CA LEU A 249 2.47 6.21 11.10
C LEU A 249 3.36 5.30 10.26
N TYR A 250 3.46 5.57 8.97
CA TYR A 250 4.34 4.81 8.06
C TYR A 250 5.02 5.76 7.06
N HIS A 251 5.84 5.25 6.15
CA HIS A 251 6.48 6.04 5.11
C HIS A 251 7.13 7.33 5.67
N TYR A 252 7.76 7.22 6.82
CA TYR A 252 8.35 8.38 7.46
C TYR A 252 9.83 8.56 7.11
N ASN A 253 10.29 9.79 7.12
CA ASN A 253 11.66 10.15 6.84
C ASN A 253 12.46 10.53 8.09
N GLY A 254 13.63 9.91 8.22
CA GLY A 254 14.85 10.49 8.72
C GLY A 254 15.07 10.59 10.23
N LEU A 255 14.17 10.15 11.09
CA LEU A 255 14.41 10.13 12.54
C LEU A 255 14.26 8.73 13.11
N THR A 256 14.74 8.55 14.32
CA THR A 256 14.48 7.32 15.07
C THR A 256 12.99 7.20 15.39
N ASP A 257 12.51 5.98 15.58
CA ASP A 257 11.13 5.73 16.02
C ASP A 257 10.82 6.50 17.31
N GLN A 258 11.80 6.66 18.21
CA GLN A 258 11.65 7.37 19.47
C GLN A 258 11.40 8.88 19.27
N GLU A 259 12.12 9.52 18.35
CA GLU A 259 11.95 10.94 18.03
C GLU A 259 10.62 11.21 17.36
N LEU A 260 10.23 10.37 16.38
CA LEU A 260 8.93 10.48 15.73
C LEU A 260 7.79 10.27 16.74
N PHE A 261 7.90 9.27 17.61
CA PHE A 261 6.91 9.00 18.64
C PHE A 261 6.78 10.18 19.61
N GLY A 262 7.90 10.72 20.10
CA GLY A 262 7.91 11.87 21.02
C GLY A 262 7.30 13.11 20.40
N ASP A 263 7.63 13.43 19.15
CA ASP A 263 7.09 14.59 18.45
C ASP A 263 5.56 14.44 18.23
N MET A 264 5.10 13.27 17.81
CA MET A 264 3.66 13.03 17.61
C MET A 264 2.89 13.02 18.93
N ALA A 265 3.40 12.36 19.97
CA ALA A 265 2.77 12.27 21.31
C ALA A 265 2.59 13.64 21.98
N SER A 266 3.50 14.58 21.69
CA SER A 266 3.38 15.95 22.19
C SER A 266 2.21 16.74 21.57
N ARG A 267 1.59 16.25 20.49
CA ARG A 267 0.61 16.96 19.66
C ARG A 267 -0.73 16.25 19.54
N TYR A 268 -0.74 14.93 19.71
CA TYR A 268 -1.93 14.10 19.51
C TYR A 268 -2.10 13.12 20.67
N SER A 269 -3.25 13.18 21.33
CA SER A 269 -3.61 12.36 22.48
C SER A 269 -4.44 11.12 22.12
N GLY A 270 -4.78 10.93 20.84
CA GLY A 270 -5.47 9.73 20.38
C GLY A 270 -4.52 8.54 20.29
N GLN A 271 -5.08 7.37 20.05
CA GLN A 271 -4.26 6.15 19.90
C GLN A 271 -3.49 6.18 18.60
N PHE A 272 -2.16 6.03 18.67
CA PHE A 272 -1.31 5.91 17.48
C PHE A 272 -0.13 4.97 17.74
N VAL A 273 0.42 4.47 16.64
CA VAL A 273 1.62 3.61 16.62
C VAL A 273 2.51 3.99 15.45
N ILE A 274 3.80 3.67 15.55
CA ILE A 274 4.72 3.70 14.41
C ILE A 274 4.74 2.31 13.79
N GLY A 275 4.29 2.22 12.53
CA GLY A 275 4.24 0.97 11.81
C GLY A 275 5.63 0.44 11.44
N ARG A 276 5.81 -0.86 11.53
CA ARG A 276 7.01 -1.59 11.10
C ARG A 276 6.63 -2.67 10.10
N ASP A 277 7.58 -3.05 9.28
CA ASP A 277 7.39 -4.17 8.37
C ASP A 277 6.94 -5.43 9.13
N LEU A 278 5.89 -6.07 8.61
CA LEU A 278 5.25 -7.27 9.16
C LEU A 278 4.45 -7.05 10.46
N ASP A 279 4.19 -5.81 10.87
CA ASP A 279 3.18 -5.54 11.89
C ASP A 279 1.79 -5.91 11.38
N VAL A 280 0.96 -6.44 12.30
CA VAL A 280 -0.41 -6.90 12.04
C VAL A 280 -1.36 -6.23 13.03
N TYR A 281 -2.43 -5.63 12.53
CA TYR A 281 -3.44 -4.92 13.31
C TYR A 281 -4.86 -5.43 13.05
#